data_a1e0cbe76a0a18cf71c393fce2de11ba
#
_entry.id   a1e0cbe76a0a18cf71c393fce2de11ba
#
_cell.length_a   1.000
_cell.length_b   1.000
_cell.length_c   1.000
_cell.angle_alpha   90.00
_cell.angle_beta   90.00
_cell.angle_gamma   90.00
#
_symmetry.space_group_name_H-M   'P 1'
#
loop_
_entity.id
_entity.type
_entity.pdbx_description
1 polymer ?
#
loop_
_entity_poly.entity_id
_entity_poly.type
_entity_poly.pdbx_seq_one_letter_code
_entity_poly.pdbx_strand_id
1 'polypeptide(L)'
;NYTSTFLLNTTYMPAIIEFIVLEVVYVPTILIISFILALLLSKDIKFRAAFRMIYFLPVIVLSGPVMYQLISSDSTRVDDISESAIFMVIERFSQPFAEFLVLLFENMTLILWFTGIPIILFINGLRKIPKSLYEAAEIDGANGWQILWKIKIKS
;
A
#
# COMPACT_ATOMS: atom_id res chain seq x y z
N ASN A 1 -20.71 15.05 -26.90
CA ASN A 1 -20.02 14.20 -27.90
C ASN A 1 -18.69 13.74 -27.31
N TYR A 2 -18.61 12.45 -26.96
CA TYR A 2 -17.40 11.86 -26.36
C TYR A 2 -16.15 12.05 -27.22
N THR A 3 -16.28 12.00 -28.54
CA THR A 3 -15.18 12.22 -29.51
C THR A 3 -14.57 13.62 -29.42
N SER A 4 -15.34 14.66 -29.16
CA SER A 4 -14.81 16.04 -29.01
C SER A 4 -14.04 16.20 -27.69
N THR A 5 -14.45 15.52 -26.62
CA THR A 5 -13.77 15.56 -25.33
C THR A 5 -12.43 14.82 -25.37
N PHE A 6 -12.38 13.65 -26.04
CA PHE A 6 -11.16 12.86 -26.12
C PHE A 6 -10.15 13.35 -27.16
N LEU A 7 -10.60 13.88 -28.29
CA LEU A 7 -9.72 14.23 -29.41
C LEU A 7 -9.36 15.73 -29.48
N LEU A 8 -10.20 16.61 -28.93
CA LEU A 8 -10.01 18.07 -29.03
C LEU A 8 -9.53 18.71 -27.73
N ASN A 9 -9.63 18.01 -26.59
CA ASN A 9 -9.17 18.55 -25.32
C ASN A 9 -7.73 18.12 -25.04
N THR A 10 -6.78 18.99 -25.35
CA THR A 10 -5.34 18.77 -25.17
C THR A 10 -4.91 18.53 -23.72
N THR A 11 -5.76 18.85 -22.75
CA THR A 11 -5.46 18.69 -21.32
C THR A 11 -5.95 17.37 -20.77
N TYR A 12 -6.96 16.74 -21.39
CA TYR A 12 -7.61 15.55 -20.83
C TYR A 12 -6.77 14.27 -20.98
N MET A 13 -6.19 14.05 -22.16
CA MET A 13 -5.35 12.87 -22.41
C MET A 13 -4.06 12.85 -21.57
N PRO A 14 -3.30 13.95 -21.45
CA PRO A 14 -2.16 13.99 -20.54
C PRO A 14 -2.53 13.69 -19.08
N ALA A 15 -3.64 14.26 -18.59
CA ALA A 15 -4.11 14.02 -17.21
C ALA A 15 -4.47 12.55 -16.95
N ILE A 16 -5.08 11.85 -17.92
CA ILE A 16 -5.36 10.42 -17.81
C ILE A 16 -4.07 9.61 -17.77
N ILE A 17 -3.11 9.94 -18.62
CA ILE A 17 -1.83 9.23 -18.68
C ILE A 17 -1.07 9.41 -17.37
N GLU A 18 -1.00 10.62 -16.85
CA GLU A 18 -0.39 10.93 -15.57
C GLU A 18 -1.05 10.15 -14.44
N PHE A 19 -2.38 10.14 -14.39
CA PHE A 19 -3.15 9.35 -13.41
C PHE A 19 -2.82 7.86 -13.50
N ILE A 20 -2.83 7.27 -14.71
CA ILE A 20 -2.53 5.85 -14.90
C ILE A 20 -1.10 5.53 -14.44
N VAL A 21 -0.12 6.38 -14.76
CA VAL A 21 1.28 6.19 -14.35
C VAL A 21 1.41 6.21 -12.83
N LEU A 22 0.73 7.11 -12.14
CA LEU A 22 0.70 7.17 -10.68
C LEU A 22 0.04 5.92 -10.08
N GLU A 23 -1.09 5.47 -10.64
CA GLU A 23 -1.79 4.28 -10.17
C GLU A 23 -0.97 3.00 -10.33
N VAL A 24 -0.19 2.88 -11.41
CA VAL A 24 0.74 1.75 -11.61
C VAL A 24 1.79 1.66 -10.51
N VAL A 25 2.15 2.77 -9.89
CA VAL A 25 3.07 2.80 -8.75
C VAL A 25 2.34 2.59 -7.42
N TYR A 26 1.23 3.30 -7.20
CA TYR A 26 0.52 3.27 -5.92
C TYR A 26 -0.17 1.94 -5.64
N VAL A 27 -0.87 1.37 -6.61
CA VAL A 27 -1.63 0.12 -6.40
C VAL A 27 -0.72 -1.03 -5.98
N PRO A 28 0.39 -1.35 -6.66
CA PRO A 28 1.30 -2.40 -6.19
C PRO A 28 1.90 -2.08 -4.81
N THR A 29 2.25 -0.83 -4.55
CA THR A 29 2.80 -0.41 -3.26
C THR A 29 1.81 -0.63 -2.13
N ILE A 30 0.55 -0.22 -2.31
CA ILE A 30 -0.55 -0.43 -1.36
C ILE A 30 -0.75 -1.92 -1.11
N LEU A 31 -0.76 -2.75 -2.16
CA LEU A 31 -0.94 -4.20 -2.03
C LEU A 31 0.23 -4.85 -1.28
N ILE A 32 1.47 -4.47 -1.58
CA ILE A 32 2.66 -5.01 -0.90
C ILE A 32 2.66 -4.63 0.58
N ILE A 33 2.43 -3.37 0.91
CA ILE A 33 2.36 -2.89 2.29
C ILE A 33 1.23 -3.59 3.02
N SER A 34 0.04 -3.67 2.42
CA SER A 34 -1.13 -4.33 3.00
C SER A 34 -0.89 -5.81 3.26
N PHE A 35 -0.22 -6.50 2.35
CA PHE A 35 0.13 -7.91 2.51
C PHE A 35 1.14 -8.13 3.62
N ILE A 36 2.19 -7.30 3.71
CA ILE A 36 3.17 -7.36 4.80
C ILE A 36 2.50 -7.14 6.15
N LEU A 37 1.64 -6.10 6.25
CA LEU A 37 0.89 -5.82 7.46
C LEU A 37 -0.09 -6.94 7.80
N ALA A 38 -0.75 -7.54 6.82
CA ALA A 38 -1.62 -8.68 7.01
C ALA A 38 -0.86 -9.92 7.54
N LEU A 39 0.35 -10.18 7.03
CA LEU A 39 1.22 -11.25 7.55
C LEU A 39 1.61 -11.02 9.01
N LEU A 40 1.94 -9.79 9.37
CA LEU A 40 2.25 -9.43 10.76
C LEU A 40 1.02 -9.59 11.66
N LEU A 41 -0.13 -9.09 11.23
CA LEU A 41 -1.39 -9.14 11.98
C LEU A 41 -2.07 -10.52 11.97
N SER A 42 -1.69 -11.43 11.07
CA SER A 42 -2.20 -12.80 11.04
C SER A 42 -1.58 -13.68 12.11
N LYS A 43 -0.39 -13.34 12.62
CA LYS A 43 0.24 -14.02 13.74
C LYS A 43 -0.57 -13.80 15.03
N ASP A 44 -0.43 -14.71 16.00
CA ASP A 44 -1.08 -14.60 17.30
C ASP A 44 -0.35 -13.58 18.20
N ILE A 45 -0.57 -12.30 17.89
CA ILE A 45 0.01 -11.17 18.63
C ILE A 45 -0.98 -10.76 19.73
N LYS A 46 -0.47 -10.51 20.94
CA LYS A 46 -1.23 -9.85 22.00
C LYS A 46 -1.72 -8.51 21.47
N PHE A 47 -3.01 -8.15 21.72
CA PHE A 47 -3.63 -6.91 21.22
C PHE A 47 -3.95 -6.86 19.71
N ARG A 48 -4.06 -7.99 19.00
CA ARG A 48 -4.45 -8.06 17.59
C ARG A 48 -5.71 -7.21 17.25
N ALA A 49 -6.71 -7.19 18.16
CA ALA A 49 -7.92 -6.40 17.97
C ALA A 49 -7.62 -4.89 17.98
N ALA A 50 -6.75 -4.43 18.87
CA ALA A 50 -6.35 -3.02 18.95
C ALA A 50 -5.59 -2.58 17.68
N PHE A 51 -4.65 -3.40 17.19
CA PHE A 51 -3.95 -3.10 15.94
C PHE A 51 -4.91 -3.01 14.75
N ARG A 52 -5.90 -3.90 14.67
CA ARG A 52 -6.94 -3.79 13.63
C ARG A 52 -7.72 -2.50 13.74
N MET A 53 -8.14 -2.10 14.94
CA MET A 53 -8.84 -0.83 15.15
C MET A 53 -8.01 0.35 14.69
N ILE A 54 -6.71 0.38 14.99
CA ILE A 54 -5.80 1.45 14.58
C ILE A 54 -5.71 1.57 13.05
N TYR A 55 -5.60 0.44 12.33
CA TYR A 55 -5.57 0.46 10.87
C TYR A 55 -6.93 0.73 10.22
N PHE A 56 -8.03 0.43 10.93
CA PHE A 56 -9.37 0.75 10.47
C PHE A 56 -9.81 2.18 10.77
N LEU A 57 -9.25 2.77 11.81
CA LEU A 57 -9.62 4.10 12.26
C LEU A 57 -9.48 5.15 11.14
N PRO A 58 -8.41 5.18 10.34
CA PRO A 58 -8.33 6.08 9.20
C PRO A 58 -9.46 5.86 8.18
N VAL A 59 -9.79 4.61 7.86
CA VAL A 59 -10.86 4.29 6.89
C VAL A 59 -12.24 4.71 7.38
N ILE A 60 -12.48 4.61 8.69
CA ILE A 60 -13.78 4.97 9.30
C ILE A 60 -13.88 6.47 9.52
N VAL A 61 -12.82 7.10 10.04
CA VAL A 61 -12.82 8.52 10.43
C VAL A 61 -12.67 9.42 9.21
N LEU A 62 -11.85 9.04 8.25
CA LEU A 62 -11.65 9.78 7.01
C LEU A 62 -12.76 9.44 6.00
N SER A 63 -14.01 9.73 6.38
CA SER A 63 -15.13 9.75 5.44
C SER A 63 -14.84 10.71 4.28
N GLY A 64 -15.47 10.49 3.13
CA GLY A 64 -15.23 11.28 1.91
C GLY A 64 -15.09 12.79 2.12
N PRO A 65 -15.97 13.48 2.91
CA PRO A 65 -15.84 14.91 3.18
C PRO A 65 -14.55 15.31 3.90
N VAL A 66 -14.12 14.55 4.89
CA VAL A 66 -12.89 14.82 5.64
C VAL A 66 -11.67 14.60 4.77
N MET A 67 -11.66 13.52 3.98
CA MET A 67 -10.58 13.25 3.03
C MET A 67 -10.48 14.32 1.96
N TYR A 68 -11.61 14.78 1.42
CA TYR A 68 -11.64 15.88 0.48
C TYR A 68 -11.02 17.17 1.06
N GLN A 69 -11.32 17.49 2.32
CA GLN A 69 -10.72 18.63 3.00
C GLN A 69 -9.20 18.46 3.17
N LEU A 70 -8.73 17.28 3.58
CA LEU A 70 -7.31 17.01 3.74
C LEU A 70 -6.55 17.12 2.42
N ILE A 71 -7.09 16.57 1.34
CA ILE A 71 -6.50 16.67 -0.01
C ILE A 71 -6.49 18.12 -0.48
N SER A 72 -7.59 18.85 -0.29
CA SER A 72 -7.70 20.25 -0.74
C SER A 72 -6.81 21.22 0.05
N SER A 73 -6.47 20.89 1.31
CA SER A 73 -5.53 21.66 2.14
C SER A 73 -4.07 21.21 2.02
N ASP A 74 -3.78 20.29 1.10
CA ASP A 74 -2.45 19.67 0.90
C ASP A 74 -1.87 18.99 2.18
N SER A 75 -2.71 18.77 3.19
CA SER A 75 -2.34 18.21 4.48
C SER A 75 -2.12 16.67 4.45
N THR A 76 -2.30 16.04 3.29
CA THR A 76 -2.03 14.62 3.08
C THR A 76 -0.58 14.34 2.73
N ARG A 77 0.18 15.38 2.37
CA ARG A 77 1.59 15.28 2.04
C ARG A 77 2.44 15.54 3.27
N VAL A 78 3.55 14.84 3.35
CA VAL A 78 4.57 15.06 4.37
C VAL A 78 5.61 15.98 3.74
N ASP A 79 5.63 17.25 4.20
CA ASP A 79 6.54 18.26 3.66
C ASP A 79 8.01 17.92 3.96
N ASP A 80 8.89 18.29 3.02
CA ASP A 80 10.35 18.37 3.16
C ASP A 80 11.13 17.11 3.55
N ILE A 81 10.65 15.93 3.20
CA ILE A 81 11.43 14.70 3.37
C ILE A 81 12.68 14.71 2.46
N SER A 82 12.57 15.33 1.29
CA SER A 82 13.65 15.45 0.31
C SER A 82 14.90 16.15 0.86
N GLU A 83 14.74 17.06 1.83
CA GLU A 83 15.84 17.75 2.49
C GLU A 83 16.53 16.94 3.61
N SER A 84 16.01 15.77 3.94
CA SER A 84 16.61 14.96 4.99
C SER A 84 17.97 14.37 4.56
N ALA A 85 18.92 14.32 5.49
CA ALA A 85 20.25 13.79 5.25
C ALA A 85 20.24 12.34 4.68
N ILE A 86 19.21 11.56 5.02
CA ILE A 86 19.04 10.19 4.54
C ILE A 86 18.75 10.19 3.03
N PHE A 87 17.86 11.07 2.55
CA PHE A 87 17.52 11.18 1.13
C PHE A 87 18.70 11.70 0.31
N MET A 88 19.47 12.66 0.82
CA MET A 88 20.70 13.13 0.15
C MET A 88 21.73 12.01 -0.04
N VAL A 89 21.83 11.07 0.90
CA VAL A 89 22.70 9.91 0.77
C VAL A 89 22.15 8.94 -0.28
N ILE A 90 20.85 8.65 -0.27
CA ILE A 90 20.22 7.73 -1.23
C ILE A 90 20.31 8.28 -2.65
N GLU A 91 20.10 9.57 -2.84
CA GLU A 91 20.20 10.25 -4.13
C GLU A 91 21.59 10.09 -4.78
N ARG A 92 22.65 10.10 -3.97
CA ARG A 92 24.03 9.85 -4.46
C ARG A 92 24.23 8.45 -5.02
N PHE A 93 23.46 7.45 -4.55
CA PHE A 93 23.53 6.08 -5.05
C PHE A 93 22.61 5.84 -6.25
N SER A 94 21.43 6.42 -6.25
CA SER A 94 20.45 6.23 -7.32
C SER A 94 19.37 7.31 -7.27
N GLN A 95 19.49 8.30 -8.15
CA GLN A 95 18.52 9.38 -8.25
C GLN A 95 17.09 8.86 -8.52
N PRO A 96 16.81 7.92 -9.47
CA PRO A 96 15.46 7.41 -9.69
C PRO A 96 14.87 6.70 -8.47
N PHE A 97 15.72 6.05 -7.66
CA PHE A 97 15.26 5.39 -6.44
C PHE A 97 14.94 6.40 -5.33
N ALA A 98 15.72 7.48 -5.21
CA ALA A 98 15.42 8.56 -4.28
C ALA A 98 14.09 9.25 -4.63
N GLU A 99 13.89 9.61 -5.89
CA GLU A 99 12.63 10.20 -6.38
C GLU A 99 11.42 9.29 -6.11
N PHE A 100 11.57 7.98 -6.33
CA PHE A 100 10.53 7.00 -6.01
C PHE A 100 10.21 6.97 -4.51
N LEU A 101 11.22 7.01 -3.64
CA LEU A 101 11.01 7.06 -2.19
C LEU A 101 10.34 8.37 -1.75
N VAL A 102 10.77 9.51 -2.27
CA VAL A 102 10.14 10.81 -1.99
C VAL A 102 8.66 10.74 -2.33
N LEU A 103 8.31 10.27 -3.54
CA LEU A 103 6.93 10.13 -3.98
C LEU A 103 6.11 9.26 -3.03
N LEU A 104 6.67 8.15 -2.53
CA LEU A 104 5.97 7.28 -1.57
C LEU A 104 5.77 7.96 -0.22
N PHE A 105 6.78 8.64 0.29
CA PHE A 105 6.71 9.28 1.61
C PHE A 105 5.81 10.52 1.59
N GLU A 106 5.89 11.35 0.57
CA GLU A 106 4.99 12.50 0.39
C GLU A 106 3.51 12.07 0.39
N ASN A 107 3.22 10.92 -0.21
CA ASN A 107 1.86 10.40 -0.30
C ASN A 107 1.55 9.31 0.74
N MET A 108 2.36 9.18 1.78
CA MET A 108 2.25 8.11 2.78
C MET A 108 0.87 8.07 3.45
N THR A 109 0.28 9.23 3.72
CA THR A 109 -1.05 9.33 4.32
C THR A 109 -2.12 8.68 3.44
N LEU A 110 -2.10 8.96 2.14
CA LEU A 110 -3.01 8.36 1.17
C LEU A 110 -2.77 6.85 1.04
N ILE A 111 -1.51 6.44 0.93
CA ILE A 111 -1.13 5.02 0.85
C ILE A 111 -1.67 4.27 2.06
N LEU A 112 -1.43 4.75 3.27
CA LEU A 112 -1.92 4.14 4.50
C LEU A 112 -3.44 4.10 4.57
N TRP A 113 -4.11 5.12 4.09
CA TRP A 113 -5.57 5.16 4.04
C TRP A 113 -6.13 4.07 3.12
N PHE A 114 -5.56 3.91 1.93
CA PHE A 114 -5.98 2.88 1.00
C PHE A 114 -5.57 1.45 1.40
N THR A 115 -4.60 1.27 2.32
CA THR A 115 -4.20 -0.07 2.78
C THR A 115 -5.23 -0.75 3.68
N GLY A 116 -6.14 0.00 4.29
CA GLY A 116 -7.09 -0.53 5.27
C GLY A 116 -7.96 -1.68 4.75
N ILE A 117 -8.59 -1.54 3.60
CA ILE A 117 -9.43 -2.57 2.98
C ILE A 117 -8.62 -3.80 2.54
N PRO A 118 -7.53 -3.65 1.76
CA PRO A 118 -6.71 -4.79 1.38
C PRO A 118 -6.14 -5.59 2.55
N ILE A 119 -5.75 -4.95 3.65
CA ILE A 119 -5.28 -5.66 4.86
C ILE A 119 -6.31 -6.69 5.33
N ILE A 120 -7.60 -6.32 5.38
CA ILE A 120 -8.65 -7.23 5.84
C ILE A 120 -8.84 -8.38 4.87
N LEU A 121 -8.85 -8.06 3.57
CA LEU A 121 -8.99 -9.09 2.55
C LEU A 121 -7.86 -10.11 2.65
N PHE A 122 -6.62 -9.65 2.79
CA PHE A 122 -5.46 -10.54 2.98
C PHE A 122 -5.51 -11.32 4.29
N ILE A 123 -5.89 -10.69 5.41
CA ILE A 123 -6.05 -11.42 6.68
C ILE A 123 -7.10 -12.53 6.55
N ASN A 124 -8.22 -12.24 5.89
CA ASN A 124 -9.28 -13.23 5.67
C ASN A 124 -8.82 -14.35 4.73
N GLY A 125 -8.07 -14.03 3.67
CA GLY A 125 -7.46 -15.02 2.78
C GLY A 125 -6.49 -15.92 3.54
N LEU A 126 -5.52 -15.34 4.24
CA LEU A 126 -4.52 -16.07 5.01
C LEU A 126 -5.12 -17.01 6.08
N ARG A 127 -6.27 -16.64 6.66
CA ARG A 127 -6.97 -17.47 7.66
C ARG A 127 -7.70 -18.68 7.09
N LYS A 128 -8.02 -18.66 5.78
CA LYS A 128 -8.65 -19.79 5.10
C LYS A 128 -7.67 -20.92 4.84
N ILE A 129 -6.38 -20.69 4.92
CA ILE A 129 -5.35 -21.71 4.70
C ILE A 129 -5.37 -22.69 5.88
N PRO A 130 -5.64 -23.98 5.63
CA PRO A 130 -5.71 -25.00 6.67
C PRO A 130 -4.36 -25.15 7.41
N LYS A 131 -4.42 -25.33 8.73
CA LYS A 131 -3.20 -25.56 9.53
C LYS A 131 -2.43 -26.79 9.07
N SER A 132 -3.13 -27.82 8.60
CA SER A 132 -2.51 -29.04 8.07
C SER A 132 -1.53 -28.81 6.94
N LEU A 133 -1.74 -27.76 6.11
CA LEU A 133 -0.78 -27.39 5.05
C LEU A 133 0.53 -26.85 5.62
N TYR A 134 0.46 -26.10 6.73
CA TYR A 134 1.66 -25.61 7.41
C TYR A 134 2.42 -26.76 8.09
N GLU A 135 1.69 -27.64 8.77
CA GLU A 135 2.24 -28.81 9.45
C GLU A 135 2.92 -29.77 8.45
N ALA A 136 2.28 -30.03 7.31
CA ALA A 136 2.87 -30.82 6.23
C ALA A 136 4.14 -30.18 5.68
N ALA A 137 4.13 -28.88 5.43
CA ALA A 137 5.29 -28.16 4.93
C ALA A 137 6.46 -28.16 5.94
N GLU A 138 6.16 -28.07 7.25
CA GLU A 138 7.17 -28.16 8.31
C GLU A 138 7.79 -29.56 8.38
N ILE A 139 6.98 -30.63 8.22
CA ILE A 139 7.47 -32.01 8.15
C ILE A 139 8.37 -32.21 6.92
N ASP A 140 8.02 -31.60 5.80
CA ASP A 140 8.82 -31.61 4.56
C ASP A 140 10.09 -30.72 4.64
N GLY A 141 10.34 -30.07 5.79
CA GLY A 141 11.51 -29.23 6.01
C GLY A 141 11.46 -27.89 5.29
N ALA A 142 10.27 -27.40 4.92
CA ALA A 142 10.11 -26.11 4.27
C ALA A 142 10.47 -24.96 5.21
N ASN A 143 11.34 -24.04 4.74
CA ASN A 143 11.65 -22.84 5.48
C ASN A 143 10.53 -21.78 5.35
N GLY A 144 10.56 -20.74 6.20
CA GLY A 144 9.55 -19.68 6.22
C GLY A 144 9.37 -18.96 4.89
N TRP A 145 10.43 -18.83 4.08
CA TRP A 145 10.38 -18.25 2.74
C TRP A 145 9.63 -19.14 1.74
N GLN A 146 9.86 -20.44 1.81
CA GLN A 146 9.14 -21.42 0.99
C GLN A 146 7.66 -21.47 1.35
N ILE A 147 7.33 -21.42 2.64
CA ILE A 147 5.95 -21.32 3.14
C ILE A 147 5.28 -20.05 2.62
N LEU A 148 5.97 -18.92 2.65
CA LEU A 148 5.44 -17.67 2.14
C LEU A 148 5.06 -17.76 0.66
N TRP A 149 5.99 -18.19 -0.20
CA TRP A 149 5.80 -18.20 -1.64
C TRP A 149 4.92 -19.35 -2.13
N LYS A 150 5.08 -20.56 -1.57
CA LYS A 150 4.40 -21.76 -2.07
C LYS A 150 3.00 -21.95 -1.46
N ILE A 151 2.76 -21.42 -0.25
CA ILE A 151 1.51 -21.60 0.46
C ILE A 151 0.73 -20.29 0.56
N LYS A 152 1.31 -19.24 1.18
CA LYS A 152 0.55 -18.01 1.48
C LYS A 152 0.22 -17.17 0.26
N ILE A 153 1.14 -17.06 -0.71
CA ILE A 153 0.93 -16.24 -1.91
C ILE A 153 0.13 -17.02 -2.97
N LYS A 154 0.29 -18.35 -3.00
CA LYS A 154 -0.36 -19.18 -4.00
C LYS A 154 -1.80 -19.58 -3.65
N SER A 155 -2.19 -19.51 -2.36
CA SER A 155 -3.55 -19.76 -1.90
C SER A 155 -4.47 -18.58 -2.13
#